data_9eb918a795afe308002c8814c3f50703
#
_entry.id   9eb918a795afe308002c8814c3f50703
#
_cell.length_a   1.000
_cell.length_b   1.000
_cell.length_c   1.000
_cell.angle_alpha   90.00
_cell.angle_beta   90.00
_cell.angle_gamma   90.00
#
_symmetry.space_group_name_H-M   'P 1'
#
loop_
_entity.id
_entity.type
_entity.pdbx_description
1 polymer ?
#
loop_
_entity_poly.entity_id
_entity_poly.type
_entity_poly.pdbx_seq_one_letter_code
_entity_poly.pdbx_strand_id
1 'polypeptide(L)'
;MNKKIVIFISGKGSNAKNLINYFSDNKELVISHVFSNNTHSDLNSYLLNTKVQYFLFEEKEISGRVFDELKKINPKLIILAG
;
A
#
# COMPACT_ATOMS: atom_id res chain seq x y z
N MET A 1 -6.72 -10.41 -15.87
CA MET A 1 -6.42 -10.46 -14.44
C MET A 1 -5.76 -9.17 -13.99
N ASN A 2 -6.18 -8.66 -12.83
CA ASN A 2 -5.59 -7.44 -12.28
C ASN A 2 -4.20 -7.70 -11.73
N LYS A 3 -3.27 -6.83 -12.06
CA LYS A 3 -1.92 -6.86 -11.48
C LYS A 3 -1.91 -5.98 -10.25
N LYS A 4 -1.42 -6.50 -9.15
CA LYS A 4 -1.45 -5.80 -7.88
C LYS A 4 -0.20 -4.94 -7.68
N ILE A 5 -0.42 -3.75 -7.14
CA ILE A 5 0.64 -2.83 -6.77
C ILE A 5 0.58 -2.63 -5.26
N VAL A 6 1.75 -2.67 -4.64
CA VAL A 6 1.91 -2.40 -3.21
C VAL A 6 2.71 -1.11 -3.05
N ILE A 7 2.27 -0.23 -2.17
CA ILE A 7 2.97 1.01 -1.87
C ILE A 7 3.54 0.96 -0.45
N PHE A 8 4.82 1.28 -0.31
CA PHE A 8 5.44 1.45 1.00
C PHE A 8 5.62 2.95 1.26
N ILE A 9 5.17 3.42 2.40
CA ILE A 9 5.29 4.82 2.79
C ILE A 9 6.00 4.94 4.13
N SER A 10 6.78 6.02 4.28
CA SER A 10 7.42 6.36 5.55
C SER A 10 7.06 7.78 5.98
N GLY A 11 6.51 8.58 5.09
CA GLY A 11 6.14 9.97 5.35
C GLY A 11 4.66 10.14 5.62
N LYS A 12 4.10 11.26 5.19
CA LYS A 12 2.73 11.64 5.50
C LYS A 12 1.66 10.93 4.68
N GLY A 13 2.05 10.22 3.64
CA GLY A 13 1.09 9.49 2.83
C GLY A 13 0.43 10.28 1.71
N SER A 14 0.82 11.54 1.50
CA SER A 14 0.22 12.34 0.43
C SER A 14 0.52 11.77 -0.95
N ASN A 15 1.74 11.26 -1.15
CA ASN A 15 2.09 10.63 -2.42
C ASN A 15 1.29 9.34 -2.63
N ALA A 16 1.03 8.60 -1.55
CA ALA A 16 0.21 7.40 -1.64
C ALA A 16 -1.21 7.74 -2.09
N LYS A 17 -1.81 8.80 -1.54
CA LYS A 17 -3.14 9.25 -1.95
C LYS A 17 -3.17 9.59 -3.43
N ASN A 18 -2.15 10.32 -3.90
CA ASN A 18 -2.05 10.69 -5.31
C ASN A 18 -1.94 9.47 -6.21
N LEU A 19 -1.14 8.49 -5.81
CA LEU A 19 -0.97 7.27 -6.58
C LEU A 19 -2.26 6.45 -6.61
N ILE A 20 -2.95 6.35 -5.49
CA ILE A 20 -4.22 5.62 -5.42
C ILE A 20 -5.24 6.28 -6.34
N ASN A 21 -5.32 7.61 -6.29
CA ASN A 21 -6.23 8.33 -7.16
C ASN A 21 -5.87 8.17 -8.64
N TYR A 22 -4.57 8.22 -8.95
CA TYR A 22 -4.08 8.06 -10.31
C TYR A 22 -4.48 6.70 -10.90
N PHE A 23 -4.38 5.64 -10.10
CA PHE A 23 -4.69 4.29 -10.57
C PHE A 23 -6.14 3.87 -10.33
N SER A 24 -6.98 4.74 -9.80
CA SER A 24 -8.35 4.36 -9.41
C SER A 24 -9.19 3.84 -10.58
N ASP A 25 -8.95 4.35 -11.77
CA ASP A 25 -9.69 3.93 -12.97
C ASP A 25 -8.93 2.93 -13.82
N ASN A 26 -7.76 2.49 -13.38
CA ASN A 26 -6.96 1.55 -14.14
C ASN A 26 -7.50 0.14 -13.92
N LYS A 27 -7.79 -0.57 -15.01
CA LYS A 27 -8.36 -1.91 -14.94
C LYS A 27 -7.31 -3.01 -14.85
N GLU A 28 -6.09 -2.72 -15.27
CA GLU A 28 -5.01 -3.70 -15.28
C GLU A 28 -4.14 -3.62 -14.04
N LEU A 29 -3.91 -2.41 -13.53
CA LEU A 29 -3.06 -2.17 -12.37
C LEU A 29 -3.91 -1.68 -11.21
N VAL A 30 -3.89 -2.40 -10.12
CA VAL A 30 -4.71 -2.10 -8.95
C VAL A 30 -3.82 -1.98 -7.73
N ILE A 31 -3.94 -0.87 -7.01
CA ILE A 31 -3.25 -0.73 -5.75
C ILE A 31 -4.03 -1.52 -4.71
N SER A 32 -3.42 -2.58 -4.20
CA SER A 32 -4.08 -3.48 -3.27
C SER A 32 -3.80 -3.16 -1.81
N HIS A 33 -2.57 -2.71 -1.52
CA HIS A 33 -2.12 -2.50 -0.15
C HIS A 33 -1.22 -1.28 -0.05
N VAL A 34 -1.29 -0.62 1.10
CA VAL A 34 -0.33 0.39 1.51
C VAL A 34 0.32 -0.12 2.79
N PHE A 35 1.65 -0.25 2.78
CA PHE A 35 2.43 -0.67 3.93
C PHE A 35 3.09 0.55 4.55
N SER A 36 2.96 0.71 5.87
CA SER A 36 3.55 1.83 6.58
C SER A 36 4.07 1.40 7.93
N ASN A 37 5.16 2.05 8.36
CA ASN A 37 5.70 1.86 9.70
C ASN A 37 5.23 2.94 10.68
N ASN A 38 4.36 3.83 10.24
CA ASN A 38 3.81 4.92 11.05
C ASN A 38 2.30 4.95 10.95
N THR A 39 1.64 5.45 11.99
CA THR A 39 0.20 5.64 11.97
C THR A 39 -0.13 6.91 11.19
N HIS A 40 -1.02 6.79 10.23
CA HIS A 40 -1.47 7.91 9.40
C HIS A 40 -2.99 7.96 9.42
N SER A 41 -3.56 8.72 10.36
CA SER A 41 -5.01 8.76 10.52
C SER A 41 -5.73 9.30 9.27
N ASP A 42 -5.17 10.33 8.65
CA ASP A 42 -5.77 10.91 7.44
C ASP A 42 -5.75 9.91 6.27
N LEU A 43 -4.64 9.24 6.09
CA LEU A 43 -4.54 8.24 5.04
C LEU A 43 -5.46 7.07 5.32
N ASN A 44 -5.50 6.60 6.56
CA ASN A 44 -6.36 5.49 6.92
C ASN A 44 -7.83 5.83 6.66
N SER A 45 -8.26 7.04 7.02
CA SER A 45 -9.63 7.49 6.75
C SER A 45 -9.92 7.52 5.25
N TYR A 46 -8.95 7.99 4.47
CA TYR A 46 -9.07 8.01 3.01
C TYR A 46 -9.25 6.60 2.45
N LEU A 47 -8.47 5.64 2.96
CA LEU A 47 -8.50 4.26 2.48
C LEU A 47 -9.80 3.53 2.82
N LEU A 48 -10.51 3.96 3.86
CA LEU A 48 -11.79 3.35 4.24
C LEU A 48 -12.82 3.44 3.11
N ASN A 49 -12.68 4.43 2.23
CA ASN A 49 -13.58 4.62 1.09
C ASN A 49 -13.07 3.93 -0.17
N THR A 50 -12.04 3.12 -0.04
CA THR A 50 -11.43 2.41 -1.17
C THR A 50 -11.34 0.93 -0.84
N LYS A 51 -10.86 0.15 -1.82
CA LYS A 51 -10.60 -1.27 -1.60
C LYS A 51 -9.16 -1.54 -1.19
N VAL A 52 -8.38 -0.47 -1.00
CA VAL A 52 -6.98 -0.59 -0.62
C VAL A 52 -6.86 -0.92 0.86
N GLN A 53 -6.07 -1.93 1.19
CA GLN A 53 -5.85 -2.34 2.57
C GLN A 53 -4.63 -1.64 3.14
N TYR A 54 -4.73 -1.24 4.40
CA TYR A 54 -3.64 -0.59 5.11
C TYR A 54 -2.95 -1.61 6.00
N PHE A 55 -1.63 -1.73 5.86
CA PHE A 55 -0.85 -2.69 6.64
C PHE A 55 0.20 -1.93 7.44
N LEU A 56 -0.01 -1.87 8.76
CA LEU A 56 0.94 -1.23 9.67
C LEU A 56 1.93 -2.26 10.16
N PHE A 57 3.22 -1.93 10.09
CA PHE A 57 4.27 -2.85 10.54
C PHE A 57 5.37 -2.11 11.31
N GLU A 58 6.14 -2.86 12.10
CA GLU A 58 7.35 -2.36 12.73
C GLU A 58 8.55 -2.82 11.91
N GLU A 59 9.67 -2.09 12.01
CA GLU A 59 10.86 -2.43 11.22
C GLU A 59 11.33 -3.86 11.43
N LYS A 60 11.19 -4.36 12.66
CA LYS A 60 11.60 -5.74 12.99
C LYS A 60 10.75 -6.79 12.27
N GLU A 61 9.61 -6.40 11.71
CA GLU A 61 8.71 -7.33 11.04
C GLU A 61 8.97 -7.46 9.54
N ILE A 62 9.92 -6.68 9.01
CA ILE A 62 10.15 -6.64 7.56
C ILE A 62 10.55 -8.01 7.00
N SER A 63 11.46 -8.72 7.67
CA SER A 63 11.93 -10.02 7.18
C SER A 63 11.01 -11.18 7.52
N GLY A 64 9.98 -10.94 8.31
CA GLY A 64 9.02 -11.96 8.70
C GLY A 64 7.63 -11.66 8.18
N ARG A 65 6.82 -10.99 9.01
CA ARG A 65 5.41 -10.72 8.72
C ARG A 65 5.18 -9.97 7.41
N VAL A 66 5.99 -8.94 7.14
CA VAL A 66 5.84 -8.16 5.91
C VAL A 66 6.19 -9.02 4.71
N PHE A 67 7.30 -9.74 4.77
CA PHE A 67 7.73 -10.59 3.67
C PHE A 67 6.68 -11.67 3.37
N ASP A 68 6.12 -12.29 4.41
CA ASP A 68 5.09 -13.30 4.23
C ASP A 68 3.84 -12.73 3.58
N GLU A 69 3.43 -11.51 3.98
CA GLU A 69 2.28 -10.86 3.39
C GLU A 69 2.52 -10.53 1.91
N LEU A 70 3.72 -10.05 1.59
CA LEU A 70 4.08 -9.76 0.20
C LEU A 70 4.06 -11.02 -0.67
N LYS A 71 4.47 -12.14 -0.12
CA LYS A 71 4.40 -13.41 -0.86
C LYS A 71 2.95 -13.79 -1.17
N LYS A 72 2.04 -13.57 -0.23
CA LYS A 72 0.62 -13.86 -0.44
C LYS A 72 0.01 -12.94 -1.48
N ILE A 73 0.38 -11.67 -1.44
CA ILE A 73 -0.14 -10.66 -2.38
C ILE A 73 0.42 -10.91 -3.78
N ASN A 74 1.69 -11.29 -3.85
CA ASN A 74 2.42 -11.48 -5.10
C ASN A 74 2.29 -10.25 -6.00
N PRO A 75 2.73 -9.07 -5.54
CA PRO A 75 2.55 -7.84 -6.30
C PRO A 75 3.41 -7.82 -7.56
N LYS A 76 2.89 -7.21 -8.61
CA LYS A 76 3.64 -7.00 -9.84
C LYS A 76 4.64 -5.86 -9.67
N LEU A 77 4.31 -4.89 -8.83
CA LEU A 77 5.13 -3.69 -8.64
C LEU A 77 5.06 -3.25 -7.18
N ILE A 78 6.20 -2.83 -6.64
CA ILE A 78 6.30 -2.24 -5.32
C ILE A 78 6.82 -0.82 -5.51
N ILE A 79 6.06 0.15 -5.01
CA ILE A 79 6.42 1.57 -5.11
C ILE A 79 6.82 2.08 -3.74
N LEU A 80 7.97 2.72 -3.67
CA LEU A 80 8.43 3.37 -2.45
C LEU A 80 8.05 4.85 -2.54
N ALA A 81 7.08 5.25 -1.75
CA ALA A 81 6.56 6.62 -1.75
C ALA A 81 6.85 7.23 -0.38
N GLY A 82 7.90 7.98 -0.31
CA GLY A 82 8.35 8.53 0.94
C GLY A 82 7.86 9.90 1.29
#